data_c0266c465c121c68cb237f73e79469d3
#
_entry.id   c0266c465c121c68cb237f73e79469d3
#
_cell.length_a   1.000
_cell.length_b   1.000
_cell.length_c   1.000
_cell.angle_alpha   90.00
_cell.angle_beta   90.00
_cell.angle_gamma   90.00
#
_symmetry.space_group_name_H-M   'P 1'
#
loop_
_entity.id
_entity.type
_entity.pdbx_description
1 polymer ?
#
loop_
_entity_poly.entity_id
_entity_poly.type
_entity_poly.pdbx_seq_one_letter_code
_entity_poly.pdbx_strand_id
1 'polypeptide(L)' 'MKRSNAQRLRDALEDDIINGRRAPGERLDPETLCRDFEVSRTPVREAIQQLVASGLVTVTPKKGTFVARVGLD' A
#
# COMPACT_ATOMS: atom_id res chain seq x y z
N MET A 1 -17.30 -4.22 15.24
CA MET A 1 -15.91 -4.02 15.64
C MET A 1 -15.22 -3.08 14.67
N LYS A 2 -14.45 -2.16 15.22
CA LYS A 2 -13.70 -1.22 14.36
C LYS A 2 -12.48 -1.90 13.81
N ARG A 3 -12.21 -1.70 12.53
CA ARG A 3 -10.97 -2.15 11.93
C ARG A 3 -9.82 -1.32 12.46
N SER A 4 -8.65 -1.93 12.57
CA SER A 4 -7.45 -1.18 12.91
C SER A 4 -7.12 -0.21 11.79
N ASN A 5 -6.30 0.79 12.10
CA ASN A 5 -5.85 1.75 11.08
C ASN A 5 -5.08 1.03 9.97
N ALA A 6 -4.31 -0.01 10.34
CA ALA A 6 -3.58 -0.79 9.35
C ALA A 6 -4.53 -1.50 8.39
N GLN A 7 -5.60 -2.10 8.91
CA GLN A 7 -6.58 -2.78 8.07
C GLN A 7 -7.32 -1.81 7.16
N ARG A 8 -7.72 -0.67 7.70
CA ARG A 8 -8.41 0.35 6.92
C ARG A 8 -7.53 0.84 5.76
N LEU A 9 -6.28 1.11 6.07
CA LEU A 9 -5.33 1.59 5.09
C LEU A 9 -5.04 0.51 4.04
N ARG A 10 -4.85 -0.73 4.49
CA ARG A 10 -4.63 -1.84 3.58
C ARG A 10 -5.81 -2.01 2.63
N ASP A 11 -7.02 -1.99 3.16
CA ASP A 11 -8.22 -2.17 2.34
C ASP A 11 -8.38 -1.04 1.33
N ALA A 12 -8.09 0.19 1.73
CA ALA A 12 -8.18 1.33 0.83
C ALA A 12 -7.16 1.25 -0.29
N LEU A 13 -5.92 0.87 0.05
CA LEU A 13 -4.87 0.74 -0.95
C LEU A 13 -5.14 -0.43 -1.90
N GLU A 14 -5.59 -1.55 -1.36
CA GLU A 14 -5.95 -2.70 -2.17
C GLU A 14 -7.03 -2.32 -3.19
N ASP A 15 -8.05 -1.62 -2.72
CA ASP A 15 -9.14 -1.17 -3.58
C ASP A 15 -8.63 -0.23 -4.68
N ASP A 16 -7.75 0.70 -4.32
CA ASP A 16 -7.16 1.61 -5.29
C ASP A 16 -6.36 0.87 -6.36
N ILE A 17 -5.62 -0.14 -5.96
CA ILE A 17 -4.80 -0.92 -6.89
C ILE A 17 -5.68 -1.76 -7.81
N ILE A 18 -6.68 -2.42 -7.24
CA ILE A 18 -7.56 -3.29 -8.01
C ILE A 18 -8.38 -2.49 -9.02
N ASN A 19 -8.84 -1.31 -8.62
CA ASN A 19 -9.67 -0.47 -9.48
C ASN A 19 -8.88 0.46 -10.39
N GLY A 20 -7.56 0.36 -10.39
CA GLY A 20 -6.72 1.12 -11.30
C GLY A 20 -6.48 2.57 -10.90
N ARG A 21 -6.91 2.97 -9.69
CA ARG A 21 -6.63 4.32 -9.21
C ARG A 21 -5.15 4.52 -8.90
N ARG A 22 -4.44 3.43 -8.65
CA ARG A 22 -2.98 3.45 -8.52
C ARG A 22 -2.43 2.50 -9.57
N ALA A 23 -1.61 3.05 -10.45
CA ALA A 23 -1.10 2.30 -11.59
C ALA A 23 -0.04 1.28 -11.18
N PRO A 24 0.09 0.18 -11.91
CA PRO A 24 1.21 -0.74 -11.69
C PRO A 24 2.54 0.00 -11.83
N GLY A 25 3.43 -0.21 -10.87
CA GLY A 25 4.72 0.48 -10.85
C GLY A 25 4.69 1.85 -10.19
N GLU A 26 3.52 2.33 -9.81
CA GLU A 26 3.41 3.62 -9.14
C GLU A 26 4.07 3.56 -7.77
N ARG A 27 4.79 4.60 -7.40
CA ARG A 27 5.44 4.66 -6.10
C ARG A 27 4.45 5.00 -5.01
N LEU A 28 4.51 4.27 -3.91
CA LEU A 28 3.75 4.56 -2.71
C LEU A 28 4.67 5.20 -1.70
N ASP A 29 4.41 6.46 -1.35
CA ASP A 29 5.22 7.17 -0.37
C ASP A 29 4.58 7.02 1.01
N PRO A 30 5.25 6.35 1.96
CA PRO A 30 4.69 6.16 3.30
C PRO A 30 4.34 7.47 4.00
N GLU A 31 5.13 8.51 3.80
CA GLU A 31 4.85 9.81 4.43
C GLU A 31 3.57 10.42 3.89
N THR A 32 3.35 10.31 2.59
CA THR A 32 2.12 10.79 1.96
C THR A 32 0.93 10.01 2.50
N LEU A 33 1.07 8.69 2.65
CA LEU A 33 0.00 7.86 3.19
C LEU A 33 -0.33 8.24 4.63
N CYS A 34 0.68 8.51 5.44
CA CYS A 34 0.45 8.98 6.81
C CYS A 34 -0.38 10.27 6.82
N ARG A 35 -0.05 11.19 5.93
CA ARG A 35 -0.74 12.47 5.85
C ARG A 35 -2.16 12.31 5.32
N ASP A 36 -2.31 11.55 4.25
CA ASP A 36 -3.60 11.41 3.59
C ASP A 36 -4.62 10.67 4.46
N PHE A 37 -4.16 9.69 5.23
CA PHE A 37 -5.04 8.89 6.08
C PHE A 37 -5.03 9.35 7.53
N GLU A 38 -4.25 10.37 7.85
CA GLU A 38 -4.14 10.93 9.19
C GLU A 38 -3.78 9.86 10.22
N VAL A 39 -2.76 9.08 9.90
CA VAL A 39 -2.28 7.99 10.76
C VAL A 39 -0.78 8.12 10.95
N SER A 40 -0.27 7.42 11.98
CA SER A 40 1.16 7.35 12.22
C SER A 40 1.82 6.37 11.23
N ARG A 41 3.14 6.25 11.31
CA ARG A 41 3.89 5.38 10.41
C ARG A 41 3.66 3.90 10.68
N THR A 42 3.41 3.53 11.94
CA THR A 42 3.27 2.13 12.31
C THR A 42 2.15 1.43 11.51
N PRO A 43 0.91 1.92 11.49
CA PRO A 43 -0.12 1.27 10.69
C PRO A 43 0.16 1.29 9.19
N VAL A 44 0.86 2.34 8.70
CA VAL A 44 1.23 2.40 7.30
C VAL A 44 2.19 1.26 6.96
N ARG A 45 3.21 1.06 7.79
CA ARG A 45 4.18 -0.02 7.56
C ARG A 45 3.51 -1.39 7.62
N GLU A 46 2.61 -1.59 8.58
CA GLU A 46 1.88 -2.84 8.70
C GLU A 46 1.02 -3.11 7.46
N ALA A 47 0.31 -2.09 7.00
CA ALA A 47 -0.53 -2.22 5.80
C ALA A 47 0.32 -2.58 4.58
N ILE A 48 1.46 -1.91 4.41
CA ILE A 48 2.35 -2.19 3.31
C ILE A 48 2.87 -3.62 3.37
N GLN A 49 3.25 -4.09 4.57
CA GLN A 49 3.73 -5.47 4.72
C GLN A 49 2.65 -6.47 4.33
N GLN A 50 1.40 -6.21 4.69
CA GLN A 50 0.29 -7.09 4.31
C GLN A 50 0.08 -7.10 2.80
N LEU A 51 0.21 -5.95 2.17
CA LEU A 51 0.07 -5.85 0.72
C LEU A 51 1.22 -6.54 0.00
N VAL A 52 2.42 -6.48 0.56
CA VAL A 52 3.56 -7.23 0.02
C VAL A 52 3.28 -8.73 0.11
N ALA A 53 2.76 -9.18 1.25
CA ALA A 53 2.43 -10.60 1.41
C ALA A 53 1.36 -11.05 0.42
N SER A 54 0.44 -10.15 0.06
CA SER A 54 -0.61 -10.45 -0.92
C SER A 54 -0.14 -10.32 -2.37
N GLY A 55 1.07 -9.83 -2.60
CA GLY A 55 1.60 -9.66 -3.94
C GLY A 55 1.15 -8.39 -4.65
N LEU A 56 0.48 -7.48 -3.95
CA LEU A 56 -0.04 -6.26 -4.56
C LEU A 56 0.96 -5.10 -4.53
N VAL A 57 1.99 -5.20 -3.69
CA VAL A 57 2.98 -4.16 -3.49
C VAL A 57 4.36 -4.82 -3.39
N THR A 58 5.37 -4.14 -3.90
CA THR A 58 6.76 -4.58 -3.76
C THR A 58 7.56 -3.50 -3.06
N VAL A 59 8.54 -3.93 -2.27
CA VAL A 59 9.49 -3.02 -1.64
C VAL A 59 10.85 -3.26 -2.25
N THR A 60 11.42 -2.21 -2.84
CA THR A 60 12.75 -2.27 -3.42
C THR A 60 13.70 -1.51 -2.51
N PRO A 61 14.73 -2.18 -1.95
CA PRO A 61 15.67 -1.50 -1.06
C PRO A 61 16.26 -0.26 -1.73
N LYS A 62 16.34 0.82 -0.97
CA LYS A 62 16.87 2.12 -1.38
C LYS A 62 16.07 2.85 -2.43
N LYS A 63 15.09 2.21 -3.05
CA LYS A 63 14.25 2.86 -4.07
C LYS A 63 12.86 3.19 -3.57
N GLY A 64 12.29 2.34 -2.74
CA GLY A 64 11.00 2.62 -2.13
C GLY A 64 9.99 1.50 -2.34
N THR A 65 8.74 1.85 -2.11
CA THR A 65 7.61 0.93 -2.19
C THR A 65 6.81 1.25 -3.45
N PHE A 66 6.46 0.22 -4.20
CA PHE A 66 5.78 0.39 -5.48
C PHE A 66 4.61 -0.56 -5.61
N VAL A 67 3.60 -0.13 -6.35
CA VAL A 67 2.49 -1.01 -6.72
C VAL A 67 3.07 -2.10 -7.61
N ALA A 68 2.77 -3.36 -7.27
CA ALA A 68 3.28 -4.48 -8.03
C ALA A 68 2.67 -4.48 -9.43
N ARG A 69 3.47 -4.87 -10.40
CA ARG A 69 2.95 -5.09 -11.75
C ARG A 69 2.31 -6.45 -11.77
N VAL A 70 1.01 -6.48 -11.99
CA VAL A 70 0.33 -7.74 -12.23
C VAL A 70 0.64 -8.11 -13.65
N GLY A 71 1.75 -8.82 -13.82
CA GLY A 71 2.15 -9.22 -15.13
C GLY A 71 1.31 -10.37 -15.61
N LEU A 72 0.45 -10.09 -16.54
CA LEU A 72 -0.06 -11.14 -17.38
C LEU A 72 0.89 -11.18 -18.55
N ASP A 73 1.83 -12.03 -18.45
CA ASP A 73 2.71 -12.26 -19.57
C ASP A 73 2.03 -13.13 -20.61
#